data_cfe07ca9e618b136887246c2f84ca6f0
#
_entry.id   cfe07ca9e618b136887246c2f84ca6f0
#
_cell.length_a   1.000
_cell.length_b   1.000
_cell.length_c   1.000
_cell.angle_alpha   90.00
_cell.angle_beta   90.00
_cell.angle_gamma   90.00
#
_symmetry.space_group_name_H-M   'P 1'
#
loop_
_entity.id
_entity.type
_entity.pdbx_description
1 polymer ?
#
loop_
_entity_poly.entity_id
_entity_poly.type
_entity_poly.pdbx_seq_one_letter_code
_entity_poly.pdbx_strand_id
1 'polypeptide(L)'
;MGGLIIACIALAVVCLFLLAQKVLLNHRIRKLAEQVDGFNSGTSEMLDVALQEDRLAQLHNGIADLQLALARARQLNTEECNRTSQLTADISHQLKTPLTTLRLYNELDNAPHMEASLEQIQRMENLIQALLRLERLCADGYAFRFASADVESVIREQWQSLQAIWPHKKLIIEGSAHIRCDENWLGEAFLNLLKNACEHTPDDGVIRVQLERTEAAFFCVIEDNGGGVASDELPMLFQRFYRAQHQNKNGAGIGLAIVKEIIQRHHGNITAENGKHGLKMTISMPMLDRNLTNS
;
A
#
# COMPACT_ATOMS: atom_id res chain seq x y z
N MET A 1 40.11 -69.96 -23.09
CA MET A 1 39.15 -69.93 -21.93
C MET A 1 39.36 -68.74 -21.00
N GLY A 2 40.58 -68.33 -20.68
CA GLY A 2 40.82 -67.19 -19.77
C GLY A 2 40.24 -65.83 -20.22
N GLY A 3 40.29 -65.50 -21.54
CA GLY A 3 39.76 -64.25 -22.06
C GLY A 3 38.20 -64.09 -21.94
N LEU A 4 37.52 -65.25 -22.07
CA LEU A 4 36.02 -65.22 -21.93
C LEU A 4 35.58 -64.99 -20.48
N ILE A 5 36.34 -65.56 -19.52
CA ILE A 5 36.09 -65.39 -18.10
C ILE A 5 36.29 -63.91 -17.68
N ILE A 6 37.37 -63.29 -18.17
CA ILE A 6 37.66 -61.85 -17.90
C ILE A 6 36.61 -60.98 -18.49
N ALA A 7 36.11 -61.23 -19.71
CA ALA A 7 35.02 -60.48 -20.34
C ALA A 7 33.70 -60.63 -19.58
N CYS A 8 33.36 -61.81 -19.08
CA CYS A 8 32.17 -62.04 -18.25
C CYS A 8 32.25 -61.27 -16.89
N ILE A 9 33.43 -61.29 -16.26
CA ILE A 9 33.62 -60.53 -15.00
C ILE A 9 33.50 -59.00 -15.24
N ALA A 10 34.13 -58.48 -16.30
CA ALA A 10 34.01 -57.07 -16.67
C ALA A 10 32.55 -56.66 -16.94
N LEU A 11 31.78 -57.47 -17.67
CA LEU A 11 30.39 -57.26 -17.95
C LEU A 11 29.54 -57.26 -16.65
N ALA A 12 29.81 -58.20 -15.75
CA ALA A 12 29.13 -58.30 -14.47
C ALA A 12 29.39 -57.04 -13.59
N VAL A 13 30.65 -56.55 -13.57
CA VAL A 13 31.01 -55.31 -12.86
C VAL A 13 30.28 -54.10 -13.44
N VAL A 14 30.23 -53.96 -14.76
CA VAL A 14 29.50 -52.89 -15.44
C VAL A 14 28.00 -52.96 -15.13
N CYS A 15 27.40 -54.17 -15.19
CA CYS A 15 25.98 -54.34 -14.83
C CYS A 15 25.71 -53.99 -13.37
N LEU A 16 26.57 -54.35 -12.45
CA LEU A 16 26.45 -54.02 -11.03
C LEU A 16 26.56 -52.51 -10.78
N PHE A 17 27.49 -51.85 -11.50
CA PHE A 17 27.65 -50.39 -11.44
C PHE A 17 26.43 -49.66 -11.98
N LEU A 18 25.85 -50.07 -13.12
CA LEU A 18 24.64 -49.50 -13.69
C LEU A 18 23.42 -49.72 -12.79
N LEU A 19 23.32 -50.90 -12.16
CA LEU A 19 22.26 -51.16 -11.17
C LEU A 19 22.40 -50.27 -9.95
N ALA A 20 23.60 -50.09 -9.43
CA ALA A 20 23.85 -49.18 -8.30
C ALA A 20 23.50 -47.74 -8.65
N GLN A 21 23.86 -47.24 -9.83
CA GLN A 21 23.47 -45.91 -10.31
C GLN A 21 21.95 -45.76 -10.43
N LYS A 22 21.26 -46.76 -10.97
CA LYS A 22 19.80 -46.75 -11.10
C LYS A 22 19.12 -46.71 -9.74
N VAL A 23 19.59 -47.44 -8.75
CA VAL A 23 19.05 -47.45 -7.39
C VAL A 23 19.25 -46.08 -6.72
N LEU A 24 20.45 -45.49 -6.85
CA LEU A 24 20.75 -44.15 -6.32
C LEU A 24 19.86 -43.05 -6.97
N LEU A 25 19.68 -43.12 -8.29
CA LEU A 25 18.84 -42.20 -9.05
C LEU A 25 17.36 -42.30 -8.59
N ASN A 26 16.84 -43.53 -8.50
CA ASN A 26 15.47 -43.74 -8.02
C ASN A 26 15.26 -43.28 -6.59
N HIS A 27 16.23 -43.43 -5.71
CA HIS A 27 16.17 -42.93 -4.34
C HIS A 27 16.12 -41.38 -4.30
N ARG A 28 16.96 -40.73 -5.13
CA ARG A 28 16.94 -39.24 -5.23
C ARG A 28 15.61 -38.72 -5.76
N ILE A 29 15.04 -39.34 -6.81
CA ILE A 29 13.75 -38.98 -7.39
C ILE A 29 12.63 -39.15 -6.34
N ARG A 30 12.64 -40.27 -5.61
CA ARG A 30 11.63 -40.51 -4.58
C ARG A 30 11.69 -39.51 -3.44
N LYS A 31 12.89 -39.13 -2.99
CA LYS A 31 13.10 -38.12 -1.96
C LYS A 31 12.58 -36.75 -2.41
N LEU A 32 12.84 -36.37 -3.68
CA LEU A 32 12.31 -35.14 -4.27
C LEU A 32 10.78 -35.15 -4.32
N ALA A 33 10.17 -36.25 -4.75
CA ALA A 33 8.72 -36.37 -4.78
C ALA A 33 8.10 -36.25 -3.38
N GLU A 34 8.68 -36.92 -2.39
CA GLU A 34 8.23 -36.82 -0.98
C GLU A 34 8.34 -35.39 -0.43
N GLN A 35 9.38 -34.63 -0.79
CA GLN A 35 9.54 -33.23 -0.39
C GLN A 35 8.51 -32.29 -1.07
N VAL A 36 8.24 -32.50 -2.37
CA VAL A 36 7.21 -31.74 -3.09
C VAL A 36 5.81 -32.00 -2.53
N ASP A 37 5.49 -33.26 -2.23
CA ASP A 37 4.21 -33.63 -1.62
C ASP A 37 4.08 -33.06 -0.19
N GLY A 38 5.15 -33.07 0.58
CA GLY A 38 5.21 -32.44 1.90
C GLY A 38 4.98 -30.93 1.85
N PHE A 39 5.56 -30.23 0.88
CA PHE A 39 5.32 -28.81 0.68
C PHE A 39 3.86 -28.52 0.29
N ASN A 40 3.29 -29.29 -0.61
CA ASN A 40 1.90 -29.12 -1.05
C ASN A 40 0.90 -29.38 0.08
N SER A 41 1.21 -30.31 0.98
CA SER A 41 0.39 -30.61 2.18
C SER A 41 0.68 -29.70 3.39
N GLY A 42 1.66 -28.78 3.29
CA GLY A 42 2.04 -27.88 4.36
C GLY A 42 2.84 -28.55 5.51
N THR A 43 3.37 -29.73 5.28
CA THR A 43 4.08 -30.52 6.31
C THR A 43 5.62 -30.46 6.20
N SER A 44 6.17 -29.90 5.12
CA SER A 44 7.62 -29.73 4.96
C SER A 44 7.99 -28.33 4.50
N GLU A 45 9.24 -27.94 4.79
CA GLU A 45 9.84 -26.69 4.36
C GLU A 45 10.14 -26.67 2.86
N MET A 46 10.46 -25.50 2.30
CA MET A 46 10.88 -25.32 0.91
C MET A 46 12.13 -26.15 0.59
N LEU A 47 12.25 -26.55 -0.67
CA LEU A 47 13.46 -27.19 -1.17
C LEU A 47 14.66 -26.25 -1.11
N ASP A 48 15.78 -26.75 -0.58
CA ASP A 48 17.05 -26.05 -0.66
C ASP A 48 17.63 -26.10 -2.08
N VAL A 49 18.44 -25.11 -2.44
CA VAL A 49 19.10 -25.06 -3.75
C VAL A 49 20.19 -26.14 -3.85
N ALA A 50 20.12 -27.00 -4.87
CA ALA A 50 21.13 -28.02 -5.11
C ALA A 50 22.41 -27.39 -5.70
N LEU A 51 23.57 -27.70 -5.09
CA LEU A 51 24.88 -27.16 -5.47
C LEU A 51 25.57 -27.94 -6.58
N GLN A 52 24.97 -29.03 -7.10
CA GLN A 52 25.57 -29.89 -8.16
C GLN A 52 25.04 -29.50 -9.54
N GLU A 53 25.90 -29.50 -10.56
CA GLU A 53 25.56 -29.20 -11.96
C GLU A 53 25.04 -30.43 -12.74
N ASP A 54 24.12 -31.20 -12.18
CA ASP A 54 23.50 -32.35 -12.84
C ASP A 54 22.09 -31.97 -13.34
N ARG A 55 21.59 -32.66 -14.38
CA ARG A 55 20.22 -32.45 -14.91
C ARG A 55 19.13 -32.56 -13.83
N LEU A 56 19.37 -33.42 -12.85
CA LEU A 56 18.49 -33.58 -11.70
C LEU A 56 18.54 -32.37 -10.79
N ALA A 57 19.68 -31.74 -10.61
CA ALA A 57 19.85 -30.51 -9.86
C ALA A 57 19.18 -29.32 -10.56
N GLN A 58 19.20 -29.24 -11.89
CA GLN A 58 18.46 -28.24 -12.64
C GLN A 58 16.93 -28.36 -12.42
N LEU A 59 16.41 -29.59 -12.45
CA LEU A 59 15.01 -29.86 -12.15
C LEU A 59 14.66 -29.49 -10.68
N HIS A 60 15.52 -29.86 -9.75
CA HIS A 60 15.38 -29.52 -8.32
C HIS A 60 15.32 -28.01 -8.11
N ASN A 61 16.25 -27.26 -8.70
CA ASN A 61 16.29 -25.81 -8.59
C ASN A 61 15.05 -25.16 -9.26
N GLY A 62 14.61 -25.67 -10.41
CA GLY A 62 13.38 -25.21 -11.04
C GLY A 62 12.12 -25.44 -10.19
N ILE A 63 12.06 -26.57 -9.48
CA ILE A 63 10.96 -26.83 -8.53
C ILE A 63 11.06 -25.87 -7.31
N ALA A 64 12.27 -25.64 -6.77
CA ALA A 64 12.48 -24.71 -5.67
C ALA A 64 12.05 -23.27 -6.05
N ASP A 65 12.39 -22.81 -7.25
CA ASP A 65 11.96 -21.51 -7.77
C ASP A 65 10.43 -21.41 -7.89
N LEU A 66 9.78 -22.47 -8.40
CA LEU A 66 8.32 -22.54 -8.47
C LEU A 66 7.67 -22.53 -7.09
N GLN A 67 8.23 -23.24 -6.12
CA GLN A 67 7.74 -23.22 -4.74
C GLN A 67 7.86 -21.84 -4.12
N LEU A 68 8.98 -21.14 -4.35
CA LEU A 68 9.18 -19.78 -3.88
C LEU A 68 8.19 -18.81 -4.52
N ALA A 69 7.96 -18.92 -5.83
CA ALA A 69 6.97 -18.10 -6.53
C ALA A 69 5.53 -18.35 -6.02
N LEU A 70 5.19 -19.61 -5.80
CA LEU A 70 3.88 -20.00 -5.26
C LEU A 70 3.68 -19.53 -3.82
N ALA A 71 4.71 -19.62 -2.97
CA ALA A 71 4.65 -19.12 -1.60
C ALA A 71 4.44 -17.60 -1.57
N ARG A 72 5.17 -16.85 -2.42
CA ARG A 72 4.97 -15.40 -2.57
C ARG A 72 3.56 -15.06 -3.05
N ALA A 73 3.06 -15.76 -4.06
CA ALA A 73 1.71 -15.56 -4.57
C ALA A 73 0.64 -15.86 -3.51
N ARG A 74 0.80 -16.92 -2.72
CA ARG A 74 -0.10 -17.24 -1.59
C ARG A 74 -0.06 -16.18 -0.50
N GLN A 75 1.13 -15.68 -0.16
CA GLN A 75 1.28 -14.61 0.84
C GLN A 75 0.58 -13.34 0.38
N LEU A 76 0.83 -12.88 -0.86
CA LEU A 76 0.17 -11.71 -1.44
C LEU A 76 -1.36 -11.85 -1.44
N ASN A 77 -1.88 -13.01 -1.85
CA ASN A 77 -3.32 -13.28 -1.86
C ASN A 77 -3.91 -13.27 -0.44
N THR A 78 -3.18 -13.80 0.56
CA THR A 78 -3.63 -13.77 1.97
C THR A 78 -3.64 -12.35 2.51
N GLU A 79 -2.61 -11.55 2.20
CA GLU A 79 -2.55 -10.14 2.60
C GLU A 79 -3.69 -9.33 1.96
N GLU A 80 -3.99 -9.55 0.69
CA GLU A 80 -5.09 -8.90 -0.02
C GLU A 80 -6.46 -9.32 0.54
N CYS A 81 -6.66 -10.61 0.81
CA CYS A 81 -7.88 -11.12 1.43
C CYS A 81 -8.10 -10.52 2.83
N ASN A 82 -7.05 -10.45 3.65
CA ASN A 82 -7.10 -9.83 4.97
C ASN A 82 -7.40 -8.33 4.88
N ARG A 83 -6.77 -7.63 3.92
CA ARG A 83 -7.02 -6.21 3.65
C ARG A 83 -8.48 -5.97 3.27
N THR A 84 -9.04 -6.79 2.40
CA THR A 84 -10.45 -6.69 1.94
C THR A 84 -11.42 -7.00 3.07
N SER A 85 -11.14 -8.03 3.87
CA SER A 85 -11.96 -8.40 5.02
C SER A 85 -11.98 -7.30 6.08
N GLN A 86 -10.83 -6.71 6.38
CA GLN A 86 -10.70 -5.61 7.33
C GLN A 86 -11.44 -4.37 6.82
N LEU A 87 -11.29 -4.03 5.54
CA LEU A 87 -12.02 -2.93 4.91
C LEU A 87 -13.54 -3.12 5.04
N THR A 88 -14.05 -4.32 4.74
CA THR A 88 -15.49 -4.64 4.83
C THR A 88 -16.01 -4.50 6.27
N ALA A 89 -15.24 -4.94 7.26
CA ALA A 89 -15.59 -4.79 8.66
C ALA A 89 -15.63 -3.31 9.07
N ASP A 90 -14.63 -2.53 8.67
CA ASP A 90 -14.53 -1.09 8.96
C ASP A 90 -15.69 -0.31 8.33
N ILE A 91 -16.03 -0.60 7.06
CA ILE A 91 -17.20 -0.02 6.36
C ILE A 91 -18.48 -0.31 7.12
N SER A 92 -18.68 -1.57 7.51
CA SER A 92 -19.89 -2.00 8.22
C SER A 92 -20.06 -1.24 9.54
N HIS A 93 -18.98 -1.05 10.29
CA HIS A 93 -18.99 -0.27 11.52
C HIS A 93 -19.29 1.21 11.28
N GLN A 94 -18.66 1.83 10.28
CA GLN A 94 -18.82 3.26 9.97
C GLN A 94 -20.19 3.59 9.37
N LEU A 95 -20.84 2.66 8.68
CA LEU A 95 -22.20 2.84 8.18
C LEU A 95 -23.27 2.55 9.25
N LYS A 96 -23.01 1.62 10.16
CA LYS A 96 -23.96 1.27 11.23
C LYS A 96 -24.28 2.44 12.15
N THR A 97 -23.29 3.26 12.49
CA THR A 97 -23.46 4.41 13.40
C THR A 97 -24.46 5.45 12.87
N PRO A 98 -24.28 6.05 11.66
CA PRO A 98 -25.22 7.02 11.12
C PRO A 98 -26.60 6.40 10.85
N LEU A 99 -26.64 5.14 10.44
CA LEU A 99 -27.89 4.42 10.19
C LEU A 99 -28.70 4.22 11.49
N THR A 100 -28.04 3.89 12.59
CA THR A 100 -28.65 3.78 13.91
C THR A 100 -29.17 5.16 14.37
N THR A 101 -28.42 6.23 14.13
CA THR A 101 -28.83 7.60 14.47
C THR A 101 -30.04 8.04 13.66
N LEU A 102 -30.06 7.78 12.34
CA LEU A 102 -31.20 8.03 11.47
C LEU A 102 -32.45 7.27 11.91
N ARG A 103 -32.28 5.99 12.28
CA ARG A 103 -33.39 5.18 12.81
C ARG A 103 -33.97 5.76 14.10
N LEU A 104 -33.10 6.19 15.02
CA LEU A 104 -33.51 6.83 16.28
C LEU A 104 -34.27 8.14 16.02
N TYR A 105 -33.83 8.98 15.09
CA TYR A 105 -34.54 10.21 14.71
C TYR A 105 -35.91 9.94 14.10
N ASN A 106 -36.03 8.87 13.31
CA ASN A 106 -37.29 8.45 12.70
C ASN A 106 -38.30 7.89 13.74
N GLU A 107 -37.78 7.22 14.79
CA GLU A 107 -38.60 6.69 15.89
C GLU A 107 -39.12 7.80 16.84
N LEU A 108 -38.45 8.97 16.89
CA LEU A 108 -38.81 10.07 17.77
C LEU A 108 -39.90 10.99 17.19
N ASP A 109 -40.35 10.78 15.98
CA ASP A 109 -41.50 11.41 15.28
C ASP A 109 -41.60 12.96 15.41
N ASN A 110 -40.44 13.67 15.45
CA ASN A 110 -40.38 15.11 15.63
C ASN A 110 -39.65 15.80 14.46
N ALA A 111 -40.34 16.77 13.84
CA ALA A 111 -39.84 17.66 12.78
C ALA A 111 -38.47 18.35 13.00
N PRO A 112 -37.97 18.59 14.24
CA PRO A 112 -36.67 19.23 14.46
C PRO A 112 -35.45 18.37 14.04
N HIS A 113 -35.62 17.08 13.75
CA HIS A 113 -34.48 16.19 13.42
C HIS A 113 -34.17 16.07 11.92
N MET A 114 -34.87 16.80 11.06
CA MET A 114 -34.63 16.74 9.61
C MET A 114 -33.22 17.19 9.23
N GLU A 115 -32.76 18.30 9.79
CA GLU A 115 -31.41 18.83 9.53
C GLU A 115 -30.31 17.88 10.01
N ALA A 116 -30.45 17.33 11.21
CA ALA A 116 -29.55 16.34 11.75
C ALA A 116 -29.56 15.02 10.93
N SER A 117 -30.70 14.64 10.37
CA SER A 117 -30.82 13.48 9.48
C SER A 117 -30.11 13.72 8.14
N LEU A 118 -30.24 14.92 7.56
CA LEU A 118 -29.51 15.31 6.35
C LEU A 118 -28.00 15.31 6.55
N GLU A 119 -27.53 15.77 7.71
CA GLU A 119 -26.09 15.69 8.05
C GLU A 119 -25.58 14.23 8.08
N GLN A 120 -26.37 13.30 8.65
CA GLN A 120 -25.98 11.89 8.66
C GLN A 120 -25.97 11.28 7.25
N ILE A 121 -26.93 11.63 6.41
CA ILE A 121 -26.97 11.20 5.01
C ILE A 121 -25.73 11.72 4.27
N GLN A 122 -25.43 13.01 4.39
CA GLN A 122 -24.25 13.62 3.77
C GLN A 122 -22.95 12.96 4.24
N ARG A 123 -22.87 12.64 5.53
CA ARG A 123 -21.72 11.91 6.09
C ARG A 123 -21.56 10.52 5.45
N MET A 124 -22.67 9.79 5.26
CA MET A 124 -22.66 8.49 4.60
C MET A 124 -22.23 8.60 3.13
N GLU A 125 -22.76 9.60 2.40
CA GLU A 125 -22.37 9.85 1.00
C GLU A 125 -20.86 10.15 0.89
N ASN A 126 -20.33 11.01 1.73
CA ASN A 126 -18.90 11.34 1.77
C ASN A 126 -18.04 10.10 2.07
N LEU A 127 -18.50 9.24 2.99
CA LEU A 127 -17.84 7.99 3.32
C LEU A 127 -17.81 7.03 2.11
N ILE A 128 -18.94 6.84 1.43
CA ILE A 128 -19.06 5.99 0.24
C ILE A 128 -18.14 6.50 -0.87
N GLN A 129 -18.13 7.81 -1.13
CA GLN A 129 -17.26 8.40 -2.15
C GLN A 129 -15.78 8.21 -1.83
N ALA A 130 -15.38 8.40 -0.57
CA ALA A 130 -14.00 8.18 -0.14
C ALA A 130 -13.57 6.70 -0.28
N LEU A 131 -14.48 5.77 0.00
CA LEU A 131 -14.26 4.34 -0.20
C LEU A 131 -14.11 3.97 -1.66
N LEU A 132 -14.98 4.48 -2.54
CA LEU A 132 -14.88 4.23 -3.98
C LEU A 132 -13.59 4.79 -4.57
N ARG A 133 -13.07 5.93 -4.07
CA ARG A 133 -11.77 6.48 -4.45
C ARG A 133 -10.64 5.57 -4.00
N LEU A 134 -10.69 5.09 -2.77
CA LEU A 134 -9.67 4.18 -2.23
C LEU A 134 -9.64 2.85 -3.00
N GLU A 135 -10.80 2.29 -3.33
CA GLU A 135 -10.92 1.07 -4.14
C GLU A 135 -10.33 1.26 -5.55
N ARG A 136 -10.61 2.39 -6.20
CA ARG A 136 -9.98 2.73 -7.49
C ARG A 136 -8.47 2.82 -7.42
N LEU A 137 -7.93 3.37 -6.33
CA LEU A 137 -6.49 3.43 -6.08
C LEU A 137 -5.89 2.05 -5.84
N CYS A 138 -6.60 1.16 -5.14
CA CYS A 138 -6.11 -0.18 -4.81
C CYS A 138 -6.26 -1.18 -5.96
N ALA A 139 -7.15 -0.92 -6.92
CA ALA A 139 -7.38 -1.80 -8.06
C ALA A 139 -6.14 -1.83 -8.97
N ASP A 140 -5.60 -3.02 -9.23
CA ASP A 140 -4.41 -3.22 -10.08
C ASP A 140 -4.59 -2.78 -11.54
N GLY A 141 -5.82 -2.54 -11.97
CA GLY A 141 -6.15 -2.11 -13.33
C GLY A 141 -6.11 -0.60 -13.58
N TYR A 142 -5.87 0.23 -12.55
CA TYR A 142 -5.79 1.67 -12.74
C TYR A 142 -4.37 2.11 -13.07
N ALA A 143 -4.12 2.38 -14.35
CA ALA A 143 -2.84 2.89 -14.82
C ALA A 143 -2.67 4.37 -14.45
N PHE A 144 -1.72 4.69 -13.58
CA PHE A 144 -1.28 6.06 -13.31
C PHE A 144 -0.69 6.68 -14.57
N ARG A 145 -1.08 7.91 -14.89
CA ARG A 145 -0.60 8.65 -16.05
C ARG A 145 0.54 9.58 -15.62
N PHE A 146 1.75 9.06 -15.57
CA PHE A 146 2.91 9.83 -15.17
C PHE A 146 3.33 10.82 -16.28
N ALA A 147 3.16 12.12 -16.01
CA ALA A 147 3.60 13.23 -16.84
C ALA A 147 4.47 14.19 -16.01
N SER A 148 5.23 15.09 -16.70
CA SER A 148 5.95 16.16 -16.00
C SER A 148 4.94 17.22 -15.55
N ALA A 149 4.90 17.51 -14.26
CA ALA A 149 4.02 18.51 -13.67
C ALA A 149 4.79 19.46 -12.75
N ASP A 150 4.33 20.69 -12.68
CA ASP A 150 4.80 21.69 -11.71
C ASP A 150 4.00 21.55 -10.42
N VAL A 151 4.67 21.08 -9.37
CA VAL A 151 4.03 20.78 -8.08
C VAL A 151 3.45 22.04 -7.42
N GLU A 152 4.11 23.19 -7.58
CA GLU A 152 3.59 24.44 -7.03
C GLU A 152 2.24 24.78 -7.66
N SER A 153 2.11 24.66 -8.98
CA SER A 153 0.85 24.90 -9.70
C SER A 153 -0.25 23.95 -9.24
N VAL A 154 0.05 22.67 -9.07
CA VAL A 154 -0.91 21.67 -8.56
C VAL A 154 -1.42 22.06 -7.17
N ILE A 155 -0.53 22.45 -6.26
CA ILE A 155 -0.90 22.88 -4.89
C ILE A 155 -1.77 24.14 -4.93
N ARG A 156 -1.42 25.13 -5.75
CA ARG A 156 -2.18 26.38 -5.87
C ARG A 156 -3.59 26.16 -6.42
N GLU A 157 -3.74 25.27 -7.39
CA GLU A 157 -5.06 24.89 -7.91
C GLU A 157 -5.96 24.30 -6.82
N GLN A 158 -5.43 23.36 -6.02
CA GLN A 158 -6.20 22.78 -4.92
C GLN A 158 -6.51 23.83 -3.84
N TRP A 159 -5.57 24.72 -3.56
CA TRP A 159 -5.79 25.81 -2.61
C TRP A 159 -6.92 26.75 -3.01
N GLN A 160 -7.08 27.08 -4.29
CA GLN A 160 -8.16 27.93 -4.78
C GLN A 160 -9.55 27.38 -4.40
N SER A 161 -9.71 26.06 -4.49
CA SER A 161 -10.99 25.41 -4.11
C SER A 161 -11.26 25.48 -2.60
N LEU A 162 -10.22 25.40 -1.79
CA LEU A 162 -10.32 25.49 -0.33
C LEU A 162 -10.49 26.94 0.17
N GLN A 163 -9.93 27.90 -0.52
CA GLN A 163 -9.99 29.31 -0.16
C GLN A 163 -11.43 29.85 -0.15
N ALA A 164 -12.32 29.29 -0.98
CA ALA A 164 -13.75 29.63 -0.97
C ALA A 164 -14.43 29.22 0.36
N ILE A 165 -13.95 28.16 1.01
CA ILE A 165 -14.50 27.64 2.28
C ILE A 165 -13.81 28.31 3.47
N TRP A 166 -12.50 28.56 3.37
CA TRP A 166 -11.66 29.15 4.42
C TRP A 166 -10.96 30.44 3.95
N PRO A 167 -11.68 31.55 3.77
CA PRO A 167 -11.15 32.76 3.14
C PRO A 167 -10.06 33.48 3.96
N HIS A 168 -10.00 33.24 5.25
CA HIS A 168 -9.05 33.92 6.14
C HIS A 168 -7.74 33.16 6.35
N LYS A 169 -7.68 31.89 5.91
CA LYS A 169 -6.45 31.08 6.01
C LYS A 169 -5.42 31.50 4.98
N LYS A 170 -4.16 31.33 5.34
CA LYS A 170 -3.02 31.73 4.50
C LYS A 170 -2.19 30.52 4.10
N LEU A 171 -1.91 30.42 2.80
CA LEU A 171 -0.94 29.48 2.25
C LEU A 171 0.36 30.19 1.88
N ILE A 172 1.48 29.70 2.36
CA ILE A 172 2.83 30.15 2.02
C ILE A 172 3.53 28.98 1.36
N ILE A 173 3.97 29.16 0.11
CA ILE A 173 4.75 28.13 -0.62
C ILE A 173 6.15 28.66 -0.84
N GLU A 174 7.14 27.89 -0.45
CA GLU A 174 8.58 28.17 -0.59
C GLU A 174 9.20 27.08 -1.49
N GLY A 175 9.95 27.50 -2.49
CA GLY A 175 10.56 26.62 -3.49
C GLY A 175 9.61 26.25 -4.63
N SER A 176 10.12 25.52 -5.60
CA SER A 176 9.36 25.00 -6.74
C SER A 176 9.98 23.68 -7.20
N ALA A 177 9.17 22.80 -7.77
CA ALA A 177 9.66 21.52 -8.25
C ALA A 177 8.83 21.03 -9.44
N HIS A 178 9.52 20.58 -10.48
CA HIS A 178 8.92 19.82 -11.57
C HIS A 178 9.28 18.35 -11.38
N ILE A 179 8.28 17.50 -11.27
CA ILE A 179 8.46 16.07 -11.08
C ILE A 179 7.60 15.28 -12.08
N ARG A 180 7.91 14.01 -12.24
CA ARG A 180 7.09 13.10 -13.01
C ARG A 180 6.08 12.42 -12.10
N CYS A 181 4.78 12.74 -12.25
CA CYS A 181 3.70 12.25 -11.40
C CYS A 181 2.39 12.12 -12.18
N ASP A 182 1.41 11.48 -11.59
CA ASP A 182 0.01 11.63 -12.02
C ASP A 182 -0.56 12.86 -11.33
N GLU A 183 -0.76 13.92 -12.12
CA GLU A 183 -1.16 15.26 -11.64
C GLU A 183 -2.51 15.21 -10.91
N ASN A 184 -3.46 14.43 -11.42
CA ASN A 184 -4.80 14.34 -10.82
C ASN A 184 -4.75 13.68 -9.43
N TRP A 185 -4.03 12.56 -9.33
CA TRP A 185 -3.89 11.87 -8.04
C TRP A 185 -3.02 12.65 -7.06
N LEU A 186 -1.96 13.28 -7.52
CA LEU A 186 -1.15 14.12 -6.65
C LEU A 186 -1.93 15.36 -6.18
N GLY A 187 -2.75 15.95 -7.04
CA GLY A 187 -3.70 17.01 -6.67
C GLY A 187 -4.67 16.56 -5.58
N GLU A 188 -5.26 15.36 -5.70
CA GLU A 188 -6.14 14.79 -4.67
C GLU A 188 -5.39 14.60 -3.33
N ALA A 189 -4.12 14.18 -3.36
CA ALA A 189 -3.30 14.07 -2.15
C ALA A 189 -3.09 15.44 -1.49
N PHE A 190 -2.72 16.46 -2.27
CA PHE A 190 -2.57 17.83 -1.75
C PHE A 190 -3.89 18.41 -1.25
N LEU A 191 -5.00 18.18 -1.94
CA LEU A 191 -6.32 18.61 -1.48
C LEU A 191 -6.64 18.05 -0.08
N ASN A 192 -6.39 16.75 0.13
CA ASN A 192 -6.64 16.10 1.42
C ASN A 192 -5.70 16.64 2.52
N LEU A 193 -4.41 16.87 2.22
CA LEU A 193 -3.45 17.42 3.17
C LEU A 193 -3.78 18.87 3.54
N LEU A 194 -4.04 19.72 2.56
CA LEU A 194 -4.40 21.12 2.78
C LEU A 194 -5.73 21.27 3.51
N LYS A 195 -6.72 20.45 3.14
CA LYS A 195 -8.01 20.40 3.84
C LYS A 195 -7.82 20.02 5.30
N ASN A 196 -7.04 18.98 5.59
CA ASN A 196 -6.72 18.57 6.95
C ASN A 196 -6.06 19.72 7.73
N ALA A 197 -5.06 20.39 7.14
CA ALA A 197 -4.42 21.56 7.76
C ALA A 197 -5.40 22.70 8.01
N CYS A 198 -6.34 22.96 7.08
CA CYS A 198 -7.39 23.97 7.28
C CYS A 198 -8.36 23.61 8.41
N GLU A 199 -8.78 22.37 8.52
CA GLU A 199 -9.72 21.91 9.55
C GLU A 199 -9.13 21.98 10.95
N HIS A 200 -7.81 21.87 11.08
CA HIS A 200 -7.12 21.80 12.38
C HIS A 200 -6.38 23.06 12.82
N THR A 201 -6.41 24.10 12.01
CA THR A 201 -5.84 25.42 12.36
C THR A 201 -6.92 26.41 12.80
N PRO A 202 -6.61 27.48 13.57
CA PRO A 202 -7.53 28.55 13.86
C PRO A 202 -7.95 29.31 12.59
N ASP A 203 -9.00 30.15 12.67
CA ASP A 203 -9.59 30.82 11.49
C ASP A 203 -8.57 31.63 10.67
N ASP A 204 -7.58 32.24 11.32
CA ASP A 204 -6.46 32.95 10.69
C ASP A 204 -5.22 32.07 10.47
N GLY A 205 -5.43 30.77 10.44
CA GLY A 205 -4.38 29.75 10.36
C GLY A 205 -3.44 29.94 9.16
N VAL A 206 -2.19 29.55 9.37
CA VAL A 206 -1.12 29.62 8.36
C VAL A 206 -0.62 28.21 8.05
N ILE A 207 -0.65 27.87 6.77
CA ILE A 207 -0.15 26.60 6.24
C ILE A 207 1.09 26.92 5.42
N ARG A 208 2.21 26.29 5.76
CA ARG A 208 3.50 26.44 5.06
C ARG A 208 3.78 25.19 4.25
N VAL A 209 4.17 25.40 3.00
CA VAL A 209 4.59 24.32 2.11
C VAL A 209 6.02 24.64 1.64
N GLN A 210 6.93 23.69 1.84
CA GLN A 210 8.30 23.77 1.36
C GLN A 210 8.53 22.70 0.32
N LEU A 211 8.99 23.10 -0.86
CA LEU A 211 9.28 22.21 -1.98
C LEU A 211 10.78 22.20 -2.23
N GLU A 212 11.37 21.03 -2.19
CA GLU A 212 12.77 20.79 -2.47
C GLU A 212 12.94 19.66 -3.48
N ARG A 213 13.74 19.89 -4.49
CA ARG A 213 14.11 18.87 -5.46
C ARG A 213 15.62 18.73 -5.52
N THR A 214 16.09 17.50 -5.35
CA THR A 214 17.47 17.08 -5.58
C THR A 214 17.54 16.24 -6.86
N GLU A 215 18.73 15.79 -7.24
CA GLU A 215 18.89 14.83 -8.34
C GLU A 215 18.28 13.47 -8.02
N ALA A 216 18.27 13.06 -6.74
CA ALA A 216 17.83 11.75 -6.30
C ALA A 216 16.36 11.70 -5.86
N ALA A 217 15.84 12.78 -5.30
CA ALA A 217 14.52 12.79 -4.68
C ALA A 217 13.86 14.17 -4.69
N PHE A 218 12.55 14.15 -4.60
CA PHE A 218 11.69 15.29 -4.32
C PHE A 218 11.18 15.20 -2.88
N PHE A 219 11.16 16.34 -2.20
CA PHE A 219 10.60 16.50 -0.87
C PHE A 219 9.55 17.60 -0.87
N CYS A 220 8.43 17.33 -0.20
CA CYS A 220 7.41 18.33 0.08
C CYS A 220 7.08 18.27 1.58
N VAL A 221 7.26 19.38 2.26
CA VAL A 221 6.93 19.53 3.67
C VAL A 221 5.73 20.45 3.79
N ILE A 222 4.67 20.00 4.46
CA ILE A 222 3.47 20.79 4.75
C ILE A 222 3.36 20.89 6.27
N GLU A 223 3.48 22.11 6.82
CA GLU A 223 3.38 22.39 8.24
C GLU A 223 2.25 23.39 8.51
N ASP A 224 1.38 23.05 9.43
CA ASP A 224 0.30 23.93 9.91
C ASP A 224 0.66 24.57 11.25
N ASN A 225 -0.21 25.47 11.74
CA ASN A 225 -0.06 26.07 13.06
C ASN A 225 -1.21 25.68 14.01
N GLY A 226 -1.73 24.46 13.87
CA GLY A 226 -2.88 23.94 14.63
C GLY A 226 -2.55 23.29 15.98
N GLY A 227 -1.28 23.31 16.42
CA GLY A 227 -0.86 22.76 17.72
C GLY A 227 -0.45 21.29 17.72
N GLY A 228 -0.54 20.59 16.57
CA GLY A 228 -0.12 19.19 16.43
C GLY A 228 -1.09 18.17 17.01
N VAL A 229 -0.59 16.95 17.26
CA VAL A 229 -1.35 15.83 17.82
C VAL A 229 -0.55 15.14 18.93
N ALA A 230 -1.19 14.30 19.75
CA ALA A 230 -0.47 13.53 20.76
C ALA A 230 0.55 12.57 20.09
N SER A 231 1.71 12.40 20.70
CA SER A 231 2.82 11.65 20.08
C SER A 231 2.49 10.18 19.82
N ASP A 232 1.62 9.57 20.62
CA ASP A 232 1.11 8.21 20.47
C ASP A 232 0.07 8.09 19.33
N GLU A 233 -0.52 9.20 18.91
CA GLU A 233 -1.49 9.26 17.81
C GLU A 233 -0.80 9.39 16.43
N LEU A 234 0.43 9.92 16.36
CA LEU A 234 1.16 10.13 15.10
C LEU A 234 1.24 8.89 14.20
N PRO A 235 1.57 7.68 14.69
CA PRO A 235 1.62 6.48 13.84
C PRO A 235 0.25 6.04 13.30
N MET A 236 -0.82 6.49 13.94
CA MET A 236 -2.19 6.10 13.60
C MET A 236 -2.84 7.03 12.56
N LEU A 237 -2.29 8.23 12.33
CA LEU A 237 -2.91 9.24 11.46
C LEU A 237 -3.21 8.75 10.04
N PHE A 238 -2.41 7.82 9.52
CA PHE A 238 -2.60 7.24 8.19
C PHE A 238 -3.45 5.96 8.18
N GLN A 239 -3.96 5.53 9.35
CA GLN A 239 -4.88 4.40 9.41
C GLN A 239 -6.27 4.83 8.94
N ARG A 240 -6.95 3.92 8.25
CA ARG A 240 -8.33 4.16 7.79
C ARG A 240 -9.25 4.36 8.97
N PHE A 241 -10.15 5.33 8.87
CA PHE A 241 -11.16 5.67 9.87
C PHE A 241 -10.59 6.16 11.22
N TYR A 242 -9.26 6.31 11.31
CA TYR A 242 -8.64 6.88 12.49
C TYR A 242 -8.93 8.38 12.60
N ARG A 243 -9.21 8.84 13.81
CA ARG A 243 -9.46 10.24 14.17
C ARG A 243 -8.87 10.51 15.55
N ALA A 244 -8.07 11.54 15.67
CA ALA A 244 -7.54 11.98 16.96
C ALA A 244 -8.68 12.46 17.90
N GLN A 245 -8.54 12.18 19.19
CA GLN A 245 -9.66 12.30 20.16
C GLN A 245 -10.22 13.72 20.34
N HIS A 246 -9.52 14.76 19.95
CA HIS A 246 -9.89 16.17 20.19
C HIS A 246 -10.29 16.92 18.90
N GLN A 247 -10.63 16.23 17.82
CA GLN A 247 -10.82 16.82 16.49
C GLN A 247 -12.29 16.89 16.05
N ASN A 248 -12.58 17.87 15.17
CA ASN A 248 -13.91 18.16 14.61
C ASN A 248 -14.62 16.91 14.06
N LYS A 249 -15.94 16.80 14.34
CA LYS A 249 -16.74 15.60 14.10
C LYS A 249 -17.04 15.26 12.64
N ASN A 250 -16.65 16.08 11.65
CA ASN A 250 -17.18 16.00 10.28
C ASN A 250 -16.37 15.16 9.27
N GLY A 251 -15.15 14.70 9.55
CA GLY A 251 -14.34 13.92 8.63
C GLY A 251 -14.60 12.41 8.71
N ALA A 252 -14.51 11.69 7.58
CA ALA A 252 -14.64 10.21 7.53
C ALA A 252 -13.41 9.45 8.05
N GLY A 253 -12.28 10.14 8.33
CA GLY A 253 -11.02 9.50 8.74
C GLY A 253 -10.33 8.68 7.63
N ILE A 254 -10.64 8.97 6.37
CA ILE A 254 -10.09 8.23 5.21
C ILE A 254 -9.08 9.08 4.43
N GLY A 255 -9.12 10.41 4.55
CA GLY A 255 -8.33 11.31 3.72
C GLY A 255 -6.83 11.05 3.77
N LEU A 256 -6.24 10.92 4.96
CA LEU A 256 -4.81 10.65 5.11
C LEU A 256 -4.42 9.23 4.66
N ALA A 257 -5.32 8.25 4.76
CA ALA A 257 -5.11 6.92 4.21
C ALA A 257 -5.07 6.95 2.67
N ILE A 258 -5.93 7.75 2.03
CA ILE A 258 -5.89 8.01 0.58
C ILE A 258 -4.56 8.67 0.19
N VAL A 259 -4.12 9.69 0.93
CA VAL A 259 -2.82 10.34 0.69
C VAL A 259 -1.68 9.32 0.72
N LYS A 260 -1.63 8.49 1.76
CA LYS A 260 -0.60 7.45 1.88
C LYS A 260 -0.58 6.51 0.68
N GLU A 261 -1.74 6.03 0.25
CA GLU A 261 -1.86 5.15 -0.92
C GLU A 261 -1.40 5.84 -2.22
N ILE A 262 -1.80 7.10 -2.44
CA ILE A 262 -1.37 7.88 -3.59
C ILE A 262 0.15 8.01 -3.62
N ILE A 263 0.76 8.41 -2.51
CA ILE A 263 2.21 8.62 -2.42
C ILE A 263 2.96 7.29 -2.59
N GLN A 264 2.46 6.18 -2.04
CA GLN A 264 3.04 4.84 -2.25
C GLN A 264 2.98 4.41 -3.72
N ARG A 265 1.87 4.69 -4.42
CA ARG A 265 1.73 4.44 -5.87
C ARG A 265 2.66 5.32 -6.72
N HIS A 266 3.10 6.46 -6.20
CA HIS A 266 4.18 7.27 -6.78
C HIS A 266 5.58 6.83 -6.32
N HIS A 267 5.71 5.63 -5.72
CA HIS A 267 6.95 5.08 -5.16
C HIS A 267 7.56 5.95 -4.04
N GLY A 268 6.76 6.82 -3.45
CA GLY A 268 7.15 7.71 -2.38
C GLY A 268 6.78 7.19 -0.99
N ASN A 269 7.13 7.99 0.00
CA ASN A 269 6.75 7.80 1.38
C ASN A 269 6.20 9.10 1.97
N ILE A 270 5.30 8.98 2.96
CA ILE A 270 4.79 10.11 3.74
C ILE A 270 4.93 9.82 5.22
N THR A 271 5.39 10.81 5.97
CA THR A 271 5.54 10.76 7.44
C THR A 271 4.86 11.95 8.09
N ALA A 272 4.48 11.80 9.35
CA ALA A 272 3.91 12.85 10.18
C ALA A 272 4.72 13.01 11.45
N GLU A 273 4.97 14.24 11.85
CA GLU A 273 5.63 14.60 13.12
C GLU A 273 5.07 15.91 13.66
N ASN A 274 5.19 16.13 14.94
CA ASN A 274 4.90 17.45 15.50
C ASN A 274 6.04 18.40 15.16
N GLY A 275 5.74 19.43 14.38
CA GLY A 275 6.64 20.51 14.04
C GLY A 275 6.73 21.57 15.15
N LYS A 276 7.34 22.71 14.83
CA LYS A 276 7.50 23.82 15.77
C LYS A 276 6.18 24.51 16.12
N HIS A 277 5.23 24.52 15.17
CA HIS A 277 3.99 25.29 15.30
C HIS A 277 2.73 24.42 15.26
N GLY A 278 2.80 23.22 14.69
CA GLY A 278 1.67 22.32 14.52
C GLY A 278 2.07 20.97 13.94
N LEU A 279 1.21 20.37 13.19
CA LEU A 279 1.47 19.10 12.53
C LEU A 279 2.28 19.31 11.25
N LYS A 280 3.36 18.54 11.11
CA LYS A 280 4.24 18.56 9.96
C LYS A 280 4.16 17.24 9.22
N MET A 281 3.73 17.31 7.97
CA MET A 281 3.66 16.18 7.02
C MET A 281 4.82 16.28 6.03
N THR A 282 5.60 15.22 5.87
CA THR A 282 6.73 15.17 4.94
C THR A 282 6.50 14.08 3.90
N ILE A 283 6.42 14.49 2.63
CA ILE A 283 6.39 13.61 1.48
C ILE A 283 7.79 13.51 0.90
N SER A 284 8.24 12.30 0.60
CA SER A 284 9.46 12.04 -0.16
C SER A 284 9.17 11.13 -1.33
N MET A 285 9.60 11.50 -2.54
CA MET A 285 9.45 10.68 -3.75
C MET A 285 10.78 10.56 -4.49
N PRO A 286 11.17 9.36 -4.95
CA PRO A 286 12.38 9.20 -5.76
C PRO A 286 12.20 9.89 -7.12
N MET A 287 13.26 10.47 -7.65
CA MET A 287 13.27 10.95 -9.03
C MET A 287 13.43 9.75 -9.95
N LEU A 288 12.34 9.35 -10.61
CA LEU A 288 12.35 8.22 -11.55
C LEU A 288 13.08 8.66 -12.85
N ASP A 289 14.25 8.10 -13.10
CA ASP A 289 14.93 8.26 -14.38
C ASP A 289 14.11 7.67 -15.52
N ARG A 290 14.21 8.29 -16.72
CA ARG A 290 13.46 7.91 -17.94
C ARG A 290 13.60 6.44 -18.35
N ASN A 291 14.57 5.71 -17.81
CA ASN A 291 14.97 4.37 -18.27
C ASN A 291 14.32 3.19 -17.54
N LEU A 292 13.53 3.40 -16.48
CA LEU A 292 12.95 2.32 -15.67
C LEU A 292 11.45 2.05 -15.91
N THR A 293 10.81 2.75 -16.86
CA THR A 293 9.34 2.66 -17.06
C THR A 293 8.91 1.85 -18.28
N ASN A 294 9.80 1.02 -18.86
CA ASN A 294 9.49 0.11 -19.99
C ASN A 294 9.85 -1.36 -19.63
N SER A 295 9.41 -1.85 -18.49
CA SER A 295 9.50 -3.28 -18.17
C SER A 295 8.13 -3.78 -17.76
#